data_a73691eb54686060491e8e2d851f6826
#
_entry.id   a73691eb54686060491e8e2d851f6826
#
_cell.length_a   1.000
_cell.length_b   1.000
_cell.length_c   1.000
_cell.angle_alpha   90.00
_cell.angle_beta   90.00
_cell.angle_gamma   90.00
#
_symmetry.space_group_name_H-M   'P 1'
#
loop_
_entity.id
_entity.type
_entity.pdbx_description
1 polymer ?
#
loop_
_entity_poly.entity_id
_entity_poly.type
_entity_poly.pdbx_seq_one_letter_code
_entity_poly.pdbx_strand_id
1 'polypeptide(L)'
;MFNVAIVAFPNCHASGVHGIMDFFTVANFCGRAPAGHSEPLFNCQVVTPTCKRGDFEPDLIVVGSSVEAAVGAERLEKTLAPSRPLYGWLREGLERGAVLASVCTGSFVLAEAGLLDDQVATTHWRAAPLFRARYPHLRLEEDQLLVDNGRIICAGGATAFVDLCSYLVERFSSPAVALACSK
;
A
#
# COMPACT_ATOMS: atom_id res chain seq x y z
N MET A 1 10.74 14.68 6.95
CA MET A 1 10.63 13.93 5.66
C MET A 1 10.28 12.49 6.01
N PHE A 2 9.22 11.93 5.41
CA PHE A 2 8.79 10.55 5.60
C PHE A 2 9.30 9.65 4.47
N ASN A 3 9.89 8.51 4.82
CA ASN A 3 10.33 7.51 3.87
C ASN A 3 9.16 6.59 3.48
N VAL A 4 8.86 6.51 2.20
CA VAL A 4 7.77 5.71 1.64
C VAL A 4 8.33 4.60 0.76
N ALA A 5 8.12 3.35 1.16
CA ALA A 5 8.41 2.20 0.33
C ALA A 5 7.16 1.82 -0.48
N ILE A 6 7.28 1.75 -1.79
CA ILE A 6 6.22 1.25 -2.67
C ILE A 6 6.61 -0.14 -3.13
N VAL A 7 5.92 -1.15 -2.63
CA VAL A 7 6.19 -2.55 -2.94
C VAL A 7 5.62 -2.92 -4.30
N ALA A 8 6.50 -3.27 -5.21
CA ALA A 8 6.17 -3.78 -6.54
C ALA A 8 6.64 -5.23 -6.68
N PHE A 9 5.82 -6.08 -7.25
CA PHE A 9 6.11 -7.48 -7.55
C PHE A 9 5.75 -7.80 -9.02
N PRO A 10 6.18 -8.93 -9.59
CA PRO A 10 5.86 -9.28 -10.97
C PRO A 10 4.35 -9.19 -11.24
N ASN A 11 3.97 -8.61 -12.38
CA ASN A 11 2.59 -8.34 -12.79
C ASN A 11 1.85 -7.30 -11.91
N CYS A 12 2.58 -6.49 -11.15
CA CYS A 12 2.00 -5.37 -10.41
C CYS A 12 1.43 -4.34 -11.38
N HIS A 13 0.31 -3.75 -11.01
CA HIS A 13 -0.32 -2.70 -11.79
C HIS A 13 0.59 -1.47 -11.85
N ALA A 14 0.96 -1.03 -13.05
CA ALA A 14 1.87 0.10 -13.21
C ALA A 14 1.32 1.38 -12.57
N SER A 15 0.02 1.67 -12.74
CA SER A 15 -0.63 2.82 -12.09
C SER A 15 -0.65 2.71 -10.56
N GLY A 16 -0.72 1.49 -10.00
CA GLY A 16 -0.64 1.24 -8.57
C GLY A 16 0.77 1.37 -7.98
N VAL A 17 1.79 1.53 -8.81
CA VAL A 17 3.18 1.79 -8.39
C VAL A 17 3.55 3.22 -8.73
N HIS A 18 3.53 3.58 -10.01
CA HIS A 18 3.94 4.90 -10.48
C HIS A 18 2.92 5.98 -10.09
N GLY A 19 1.61 5.69 -10.12
CA GLY A 19 0.58 6.63 -9.68
C GLY A 19 0.69 6.98 -8.20
N ILE A 20 1.09 6.03 -7.35
CA ILE A 20 1.40 6.30 -5.93
C ILE A 20 2.63 7.23 -5.82
N MET A 21 3.70 6.95 -6.58
CA MET A 21 4.89 7.82 -6.61
C MET A 21 4.54 9.24 -7.07
N ASP A 22 3.76 9.34 -8.16
CA ASP A 22 3.34 10.63 -8.71
C ASP A 22 2.49 11.40 -7.70
N PHE A 23 1.59 10.73 -6.99
CA PHE A 23 0.76 11.36 -5.97
C PHE A 23 1.60 11.97 -4.83
N PHE A 24 2.58 11.25 -4.31
CA PHE A 24 3.49 11.78 -3.29
C PHE A 24 4.42 12.87 -3.84
N THR A 25 4.77 12.81 -5.14
CA THR A 25 5.52 13.88 -5.80
C THR A 25 4.68 15.17 -5.88
N VAL A 26 3.39 15.05 -6.23
CA VAL A 26 2.44 16.18 -6.19
C VAL A 26 2.27 16.70 -4.77
N ALA A 27 2.18 15.81 -3.77
CA ALA A 27 2.10 16.22 -2.37
C ALA A 27 3.35 17.01 -1.92
N ASN A 28 4.54 16.60 -2.35
CA ASN A 28 5.77 17.34 -2.14
C ASN A 28 5.73 18.73 -2.78
N PHE A 29 5.14 18.85 -3.97
CA PHE A 29 4.97 20.15 -4.63
C PHE A 29 3.97 21.02 -3.89
N CYS A 30 2.80 20.49 -3.53
CA CYS A 30 1.74 21.21 -2.83
C CYS A 30 2.12 21.63 -1.41
N GLY A 31 2.99 20.86 -0.75
CA GLY A 31 3.45 21.14 0.61
C GLY A 31 4.61 22.14 0.72
N ARG A 32 5.13 22.65 -0.42
CA ARG A 32 6.22 23.63 -0.39
C ARG A 32 5.76 25.00 0.09
N ALA A 33 6.52 25.58 1.01
CA ALA A 33 6.30 26.97 1.41
C ALA A 33 6.59 27.94 0.24
N PRO A 34 5.84 29.06 0.11
CA PRO A 34 6.00 30.01 -1.00
C PRO A 34 7.37 30.70 -1.10
N ALA A 35 8.17 30.66 -0.06
CA ALA A 35 9.43 31.43 0.05
C ALA A 35 10.55 30.58 0.67
N GLY A 36 11.01 29.53 0.00
CA GLY A 36 12.23 28.87 0.47
C GLY A 36 12.40 27.42 0.03
N HIS A 37 13.60 26.90 0.16
CA HIS A 37 13.94 25.50 -0.03
C HIS A 37 13.37 24.71 1.15
N SER A 38 12.17 24.17 1.03
CA SER A 38 11.66 23.20 1.98
C SER A 38 12.08 21.80 1.54
N GLU A 39 12.57 21.00 2.46
CA GLU A 39 12.77 19.57 2.22
C GLU A 39 11.47 18.90 1.79
N PRO A 40 11.54 17.86 0.94
CA PRO A 40 10.34 17.14 0.54
C PRO A 40 9.65 16.51 1.76
N LEU A 41 8.33 16.47 1.75
CA LEU A 41 7.54 15.80 2.79
C LEU A 41 7.76 14.28 2.74
N PHE A 42 7.83 13.73 1.53
CA PHE A 42 7.90 12.30 1.26
C PHE A 42 9.10 11.97 0.37
N ASN A 43 9.85 10.95 0.76
CA ASN A 43 10.92 10.34 -0.01
C ASN A 43 10.50 8.94 -0.43
N CYS A 44 10.16 8.74 -1.72
CA CYS A 44 9.60 7.50 -2.22
C CYS A 44 10.64 6.61 -2.87
N GLN A 45 10.63 5.31 -2.53
CA GLN A 45 11.45 4.30 -3.15
C GLN A 45 10.59 3.09 -3.54
N VAL A 46 10.79 2.58 -4.77
CA VAL A 46 10.20 1.30 -5.18
C VAL A 46 11.03 0.16 -4.62
N VAL A 47 10.35 -0.76 -3.93
CA VAL A 47 10.94 -1.96 -3.34
C VAL A 47 10.40 -3.19 -4.07
N THR A 48 11.28 -4.04 -4.55
CA THR A 48 10.92 -5.32 -5.19
C THR A 48 11.42 -6.49 -4.36
N PRO A 49 10.89 -7.71 -4.57
CA PRO A 49 11.35 -8.91 -3.87
C PRO A 49 12.86 -9.18 -3.98
N THR A 50 13.47 -8.73 -5.06
CA THR A 50 14.88 -8.99 -5.39
C THR A 50 15.79 -7.80 -5.16
N CYS A 51 15.27 -6.60 -4.85
CA CYS A 51 16.12 -5.43 -4.63
C CYS A 51 16.87 -5.54 -3.28
N LYS A 52 18.09 -5.00 -3.27
CA LYS A 52 18.80 -4.74 -2.02
C LYS A 52 18.19 -3.50 -1.38
N ARG A 53 17.68 -3.62 -0.18
CA ARG A 53 16.99 -2.54 0.53
C ARG A 53 17.94 -1.57 1.24
N GLY A 54 19.21 -1.99 1.44
CA GLY A 54 20.23 -1.17 2.13
C GLY A 54 19.75 -0.69 3.50
N ASP A 55 20.10 0.54 3.85
CA ASP A 55 19.72 1.19 5.11
C ASP A 55 18.40 1.99 4.99
N PHE A 56 17.58 1.72 3.95
CA PHE A 56 16.30 2.40 3.78
C PHE A 56 15.26 1.88 4.77
N GLU A 57 14.96 2.69 5.76
CA GLU A 57 13.94 2.44 6.78
C GLU A 57 12.68 3.24 6.46
N PRO A 58 11.60 2.60 5.99
CA PRO A 58 10.36 3.28 5.66
C PRO A 58 9.51 3.58 6.91
N ASP A 59 8.91 4.77 6.93
CA ASP A 59 7.81 5.15 7.85
C ASP A 59 6.46 4.64 7.32
N LEU A 60 6.36 4.45 6.01
CA LEU A 60 5.17 3.98 5.31
C LEU A 60 5.56 2.95 4.25
N ILE A 61 4.86 1.83 4.23
CA ILE A 61 5.02 0.77 3.22
C ILE A 61 3.69 0.57 2.51
N VAL A 62 3.64 0.85 1.21
CA VAL A 62 2.44 0.66 0.38
C VAL A 62 2.62 -0.54 -0.52
N VAL A 63 1.81 -1.56 -0.33
CA VAL A 63 1.83 -2.79 -1.14
C VAL A 63 0.94 -2.60 -2.37
N GLY A 64 1.55 -2.68 -3.54
CA GLY A 64 0.87 -2.58 -4.83
C GLY A 64 -0.08 -3.75 -5.10
N SER A 65 -0.74 -3.71 -6.24
CA SER A 65 -1.76 -4.68 -6.64
C SER A 65 -1.44 -5.37 -7.97
N SER A 66 -2.06 -6.52 -8.18
CA SER A 66 -2.09 -7.21 -9.48
C SER A 66 -3.53 -7.54 -9.86
N VAL A 67 -3.99 -7.07 -11.01
CA VAL A 67 -5.32 -7.40 -11.52
C VAL A 67 -5.46 -8.90 -11.79
N GLU A 68 -4.37 -9.56 -12.20
CA GLU A 68 -4.37 -10.99 -12.46
C GLU A 68 -4.66 -11.81 -11.19
N ALA A 69 -4.25 -11.32 -10.02
CA ALA A 69 -4.53 -11.98 -8.75
C ALA A 69 -6.04 -12.09 -8.42
N ALA A 70 -6.87 -11.22 -9.02
CA ALA A 70 -8.33 -11.26 -8.86
C ALA A 70 -9.04 -12.29 -9.76
N VAL A 71 -8.31 -12.92 -10.68
CA VAL A 71 -8.91 -13.80 -11.71
C VAL A 71 -9.07 -15.25 -11.23
N GLY A 72 -8.23 -15.69 -10.28
CA GLY A 72 -8.30 -17.06 -9.76
C GLY A 72 -7.06 -17.49 -8.99
N ALA A 73 -7.17 -18.63 -8.31
CA ALA A 73 -6.17 -19.14 -7.37
C ALA A 73 -4.78 -19.34 -8.00
N GLU A 74 -4.69 -19.87 -9.23
CA GLU A 74 -3.42 -20.10 -9.91
C GLU A 74 -2.68 -18.78 -10.19
N ARG A 75 -3.43 -17.75 -10.66
CA ARG A 75 -2.84 -16.43 -10.95
C ARG A 75 -2.50 -15.67 -9.68
N LEU A 76 -3.30 -15.84 -8.63
CA LEU A 76 -2.98 -15.34 -7.30
C LEU A 76 -1.64 -15.93 -6.82
N GLU A 77 -1.43 -17.25 -6.93
CA GLU A 77 -0.19 -17.87 -6.49
C GLU A 77 1.03 -17.37 -7.29
N LYS A 78 0.90 -17.12 -8.59
CA LYS A 78 1.94 -16.48 -9.41
C LYS A 78 2.29 -15.06 -8.95
N THR A 79 1.37 -14.40 -8.26
CA THR A 79 1.58 -13.07 -7.64
C THR A 79 2.23 -13.20 -6.26
N LEU A 80 1.75 -14.15 -5.44
CA LEU A 80 2.18 -14.30 -4.06
C LEU A 80 3.55 -14.95 -3.93
N ALA A 81 3.86 -15.97 -4.73
CA ALA A 81 5.11 -16.70 -4.63
C ALA A 81 6.35 -15.77 -4.78
N PRO A 82 6.42 -14.85 -5.76
CA PRO A 82 7.51 -13.89 -5.84
C PRO A 82 7.56 -12.89 -4.66
N SER A 83 6.44 -12.66 -3.97
CA SER A 83 6.36 -11.69 -2.86
C SER A 83 6.86 -12.26 -1.52
N ARG A 84 6.98 -13.58 -1.39
CA ARG A 84 7.39 -14.27 -0.14
C ARG A 84 8.68 -13.72 0.50
N PRO A 85 9.73 -13.34 -0.25
CA PRO A 85 10.94 -12.76 0.35
C PRO A 85 10.71 -11.42 1.07
N LEU A 86 9.55 -10.77 0.86
CA LEU A 86 9.19 -9.50 1.49
C LEU A 86 8.48 -9.68 2.84
N TYR A 87 7.90 -10.85 3.13
CA TYR A 87 7.02 -11.03 4.29
C TYR A 87 7.71 -10.76 5.62
N GLY A 88 8.94 -11.23 5.81
CA GLY A 88 9.74 -10.92 6.99
C GLY A 88 9.99 -9.42 7.14
N TRP A 89 10.40 -8.77 6.07
CA TRP A 89 10.66 -7.34 6.06
C TRP A 89 9.41 -6.48 6.31
N LEU A 90 8.23 -6.90 5.83
CA LEU A 90 6.96 -6.24 6.13
C LEU A 90 6.63 -6.31 7.62
N ARG A 91 6.79 -7.50 8.24
CA ARG A 91 6.59 -7.67 9.69
C ARG A 91 7.56 -6.82 10.50
N GLU A 92 8.84 -6.89 10.19
CA GLU A 92 9.87 -6.05 10.83
C GLU A 92 9.58 -4.55 10.68
N GLY A 93 9.08 -4.12 9.51
CA GLY A 93 8.65 -2.73 9.28
C GLY A 93 7.55 -2.32 10.24
N LEU A 94 6.50 -3.15 10.38
CA LEU A 94 5.41 -2.91 11.33
C LEU A 94 5.91 -2.88 12.78
N GLU A 95 6.80 -3.79 13.17
CA GLU A 95 7.40 -3.85 14.52
C GLU A 95 8.22 -2.59 14.82
N ARG A 96 8.95 -2.05 13.85
CA ARG A 96 9.68 -0.78 13.97
C ARG A 96 8.79 0.46 13.97
N GLY A 97 7.50 0.32 13.75
CA GLY A 97 6.53 1.41 13.83
C GLY A 97 6.05 1.96 12.49
N ALA A 98 6.48 1.39 11.37
CA ALA A 98 5.97 1.78 10.07
C ALA A 98 4.46 1.54 9.95
N VAL A 99 3.79 2.37 9.16
CA VAL A 99 2.41 2.12 8.71
C VAL A 99 2.48 1.27 7.44
N LEU A 100 1.69 0.19 7.41
CA LEU A 100 1.54 -0.65 6.23
C LEU A 100 0.22 -0.33 5.55
N ALA A 101 0.26 -0.15 4.24
CA ALA A 101 -0.95 0.05 3.45
C ALA A 101 -0.97 -0.94 2.27
N SER A 102 -2.16 -1.33 1.83
CA SER A 102 -2.34 -2.17 0.65
C SER A 102 -3.39 -1.59 -0.28
N VAL A 103 -3.19 -1.77 -1.58
CA VAL A 103 -4.15 -1.42 -2.61
C VAL A 103 -4.71 -2.69 -3.23
N CYS A 104 -6.06 -2.77 -3.32
CA CYS A 104 -6.72 -3.81 -4.10
C CYS A 104 -6.30 -5.22 -3.64
N THR A 105 -5.75 -6.03 -4.53
CA THR A 105 -5.24 -7.37 -4.22
C THR A 105 -3.91 -7.38 -3.45
N GLY A 106 -3.31 -6.24 -3.16
CA GLY A 106 -2.16 -6.14 -2.25
C GLY A 106 -2.46 -6.64 -0.84
N SER A 107 -3.73 -6.64 -0.43
CA SER A 107 -4.19 -7.21 0.84
C SER A 107 -3.87 -8.70 0.98
N PHE A 108 -3.81 -9.47 -0.12
CA PHE A 108 -3.38 -10.87 -0.08
C PHE A 108 -1.92 -11.02 0.36
N VAL A 109 -1.05 -10.09 -0.01
CA VAL A 109 0.35 -10.09 0.42
C VAL A 109 0.45 -9.85 1.92
N LEU A 110 -0.36 -8.92 2.46
CA LEU A 110 -0.43 -8.68 3.90
C LEU A 110 -1.02 -9.89 4.65
N ALA A 111 -2.05 -10.54 4.09
CA ALA A 111 -2.65 -11.75 4.66
C ALA A 111 -1.64 -12.91 4.70
N GLU A 112 -0.93 -13.19 3.61
CA GLU A 112 0.11 -14.23 3.55
C GLU A 112 1.28 -13.95 4.51
N ALA A 113 1.56 -12.68 4.77
CA ALA A 113 2.56 -12.28 5.75
C ALA A 113 2.07 -12.41 7.21
N GLY A 114 0.79 -12.81 7.46
CA GLY A 114 0.20 -12.91 8.80
C GLY A 114 -0.03 -11.53 9.45
N LEU A 115 -0.17 -10.49 8.65
CA LEU A 115 -0.30 -9.11 9.13
C LEU A 115 -1.76 -8.68 9.31
N LEU A 116 -2.72 -9.49 8.84
CA LEU A 116 -4.14 -9.20 8.94
C LEU A 116 -4.85 -10.04 10.01
N ASP A 117 -4.13 -10.85 10.76
CA ASP A 117 -4.67 -11.58 11.89
C ASP A 117 -5.24 -10.57 12.91
N ASP A 118 -6.46 -10.79 13.38
CA ASP A 118 -7.20 -9.89 14.27
C ASP A 118 -7.50 -8.48 13.71
N GLN A 119 -7.27 -8.25 12.41
CA GLN A 119 -7.55 -6.99 11.72
C GLN A 119 -8.79 -7.14 10.81
N VAL A 120 -9.36 -5.98 10.43
CA VAL A 120 -10.36 -5.92 9.37
C VAL A 120 -9.66 -5.60 8.06
N ALA A 121 -9.94 -6.35 7.01
CA ALA A 121 -9.38 -6.11 5.68
C ALA A 121 -10.45 -5.65 4.70
N THR A 122 -10.04 -4.97 3.64
CA THR A 122 -10.77 -4.88 2.38
C THR A 122 -9.88 -5.29 1.23
N THR A 123 -10.48 -5.65 0.12
CA THR A 123 -9.79 -6.05 -1.12
C THR A 123 -10.64 -5.66 -2.33
N HIS A 124 -10.16 -5.96 -3.53
CA HIS A 124 -10.99 -5.79 -4.72
C HIS A 124 -12.23 -6.71 -4.65
N TRP A 125 -13.42 -6.17 -4.89
CA TRP A 125 -14.69 -6.91 -4.79
C TRP A 125 -14.71 -8.23 -5.58
N ARG A 126 -14.09 -8.29 -6.78
CA ARG A 126 -13.98 -9.52 -7.57
C ARG A 126 -13.09 -10.58 -6.93
N ALA A 127 -12.14 -10.15 -6.09
CA ALA A 127 -11.22 -11.04 -5.38
C ALA A 127 -11.75 -11.48 -4.00
N ALA A 128 -12.82 -10.84 -3.51
CA ALA A 128 -13.39 -11.12 -2.19
C ALA A 128 -13.78 -12.59 -1.97
N PRO A 129 -14.43 -13.28 -2.92
CA PRO A 129 -14.72 -14.71 -2.76
C PRO A 129 -13.45 -15.55 -2.60
N LEU A 130 -12.41 -15.24 -3.36
CA LEU A 130 -11.13 -15.93 -3.30
C LEU A 130 -10.40 -15.63 -1.97
N PHE A 131 -10.48 -14.38 -1.49
CA PHE A 131 -9.92 -14.00 -0.20
C PHE A 131 -10.57 -14.76 0.95
N ARG A 132 -11.91 -14.82 1.01
CA ARG A 132 -12.64 -15.57 2.02
C ARG A 132 -12.34 -17.07 1.99
N ALA A 133 -12.25 -17.65 0.79
CA ALA A 133 -11.93 -19.07 0.64
C ALA A 133 -10.51 -19.40 1.13
N ARG A 134 -9.56 -18.50 0.92
CA ARG A 134 -8.15 -18.72 1.30
C ARG A 134 -7.87 -18.40 2.76
N TYR A 135 -8.54 -17.37 3.30
CA TYR A 135 -8.35 -16.88 4.67
C TYR A 135 -9.67 -16.81 5.43
N PRO A 136 -10.31 -17.98 5.72
CA PRO A 136 -11.64 -18.00 6.32
C PRO A 136 -11.69 -17.44 7.75
N HIS A 137 -10.54 -17.27 8.40
CA HIS A 137 -10.40 -16.71 9.74
C HIS A 137 -10.27 -15.18 9.74
N LEU A 138 -9.98 -14.56 8.60
CA LEU A 138 -9.81 -13.10 8.51
C LEU A 138 -11.16 -12.39 8.29
N ARG A 139 -11.31 -11.23 8.89
CA ARG A 139 -12.49 -10.37 8.72
C ARG A 139 -12.34 -9.53 7.45
N LEU A 140 -13.27 -9.68 6.51
CA LEU A 140 -13.27 -8.96 5.23
C LEU A 140 -14.54 -8.12 5.08
N GLU A 141 -14.35 -6.82 4.87
CA GLU A 141 -15.37 -5.80 4.59
C GLU A 141 -15.17 -5.28 3.15
N GLU A 142 -15.62 -6.04 2.17
CA GLU A 142 -15.38 -5.76 0.74
C GLU A 142 -16.11 -4.53 0.19
N ASP A 143 -17.16 -4.10 0.87
CA ASP A 143 -17.95 -2.91 0.52
C ASP A 143 -17.26 -1.60 1.00
N GLN A 144 -16.23 -1.72 1.85
CA GLN A 144 -15.46 -0.56 2.30
C GLN A 144 -14.38 -0.21 1.29
N LEU A 145 -14.36 1.06 0.88
CA LEU A 145 -13.29 1.57 0.02
C LEU A 145 -11.95 1.60 0.74
N LEU A 146 -11.96 1.93 2.03
CA LEU A 146 -10.78 2.03 2.88
C LEU A 146 -11.12 1.52 4.28
N VAL A 147 -10.25 0.68 4.81
CA VAL A 147 -10.29 0.18 6.20
C VAL A 147 -8.99 0.57 6.88
N ASP A 148 -9.07 1.29 7.98
CA ASP A 148 -7.93 1.69 8.80
C ASP A 148 -7.97 1.01 10.16
N ASN A 149 -6.96 0.18 10.45
CA ASN A 149 -6.74 -0.45 11.74
C ASN A 149 -5.59 0.22 12.53
N GLY A 150 -5.39 1.52 12.33
CA GLY A 150 -4.28 2.27 12.96
C GLY A 150 -2.98 2.15 12.16
N ARG A 151 -2.24 1.06 12.24
CA ARG A 151 -0.98 0.90 11.50
C ARG A 151 -1.07 -0.02 10.28
N ILE A 152 -2.24 -0.59 10.02
CA ILE A 152 -2.49 -1.39 8.81
C ILE A 152 -3.73 -0.83 8.13
N ILE A 153 -3.57 -0.41 6.88
CA ILE A 153 -4.62 0.24 6.10
C ILE A 153 -4.83 -0.54 4.82
N CYS A 154 -6.06 -0.93 4.52
CA CYS A 154 -6.40 -1.62 3.29
C CYS A 154 -7.33 -0.75 2.44
N ALA A 155 -7.04 -0.61 1.15
CA ALA A 155 -7.92 0.03 0.19
C ALA A 155 -8.41 -0.97 -0.86
N GLY A 156 -9.72 -1.06 -1.04
CA GLY A 156 -10.39 -1.90 -2.04
C GLY A 156 -10.43 -1.20 -3.41
N GLY A 157 -10.65 -1.92 -4.49
CA GLY A 157 -10.80 -1.33 -5.81
C GLY A 157 -9.51 -1.04 -6.57
N ALA A 158 -9.61 -1.02 -7.90
CA ALA A 158 -8.44 -0.86 -8.78
C ALA A 158 -7.84 0.55 -8.74
N THR A 159 -8.69 1.57 -8.57
CA THR A 159 -8.30 2.98 -8.52
C THR A 159 -8.22 3.53 -7.09
N ALA A 160 -8.51 2.72 -6.09
CA ALA A 160 -8.51 3.12 -4.69
C ALA A 160 -7.13 3.60 -4.17
N PHE A 161 -6.06 3.46 -4.97
CA PHE A 161 -4.77 4.05 -4.63
C PHE A 161 -4.82 5.57 -4.55
N VAL A 162 -5.71 6.24 -5.30
CA VAL A 162 -5.87 7.70 -5.23
C VAL A 162 -6.45 8.11 -3.87
N ASP A 163 -7.52 7.42 -3.45
CA ASP A 163 -8.17 7.68 -2.17
C ASP A 163 -7.24 7.35 -1.01
N LEU A 164 -6.51 6.21 -1.11
CA LEU A 164 -5.50 5.83 -0.13
C LEU A 164 -4.38 6.86 -0.03
N CYS A 165 -3.83 7.31 -1.15
CA CYS A 165 -2.77 8.33 -1.15
C CYS A 165 -3.25 9.66 -0.57
N SER A 166 -4.46 10.08 -0.91
CA SER A 166 -5.07 11.28 -0.32
C SER A 166 -5.19 11.17 1.20
N TYR A 167 -5.69 10.03 1.68
CA TYR A 167 -5.77 9.72 3.11
C TYR A 167 -4.40 9.70 3.80
N LEU A 168 -3.40 9.06 3.17
CA LEU A 168 -2.04 8.99 3.73
C LEU A 168 -1.36 10.38 3.75
N VAL A 169 -1.54 11.20 2.71
CA VAL A 169 -1.03 12.58 2.70
C VAL A 169 -1.67 13.40 3.80
N GLU A 170 -2.99 13.28 4.02
CA GLU A 170 -3.66 13.94 5.14
C GLU A 170 -3.06 13.52 6.48
N ARG A 171 -2.89 12.22 6.69
CA ARG A 171 -2.40 11.63 7.94
C ARG A 171 -0.95 11.97 8.26
N PHE A 172 -0.06 11.95 7.25
CA PHE A 172 1.38 12.19 7.41
C PHE A 172 1.79 13.66 7.22
N SER A 173 0.87 14.51 6.73
CA SER A 173 1.14 15.92 6.45
C SER A 173 0.02 16.79 7.01
N SER A 174 -0.96 17.13 6.18
CA SER A 174 -2.11 17.93 6.62
C SER A 174 -3.31 17.81 5.67
N PRO A 175 -4.54 18.09 6.14
CA PRO A 175 -5.73 18.18 5.29
C PRO A 175 -5.58 19.21 4.15
N ALA A 176 -4.85 20.30 4.39
CA ALA A 176 -4.64 21.35 3.39
C ALA A 176 -3.80 20.85 2.21
N VAL A 177 -2.74 20.07 2.47
CA VAL A 177 -1.91 19.47 1.41
C VAL A 177 -2.70 18.40 0.67
N ALA A 178 -3.43 17.52 1.35
CA ALA A 178 -4.26 16.49 0.72
C ALA A 178 -5.33 17.13 -0.21
N LEU A 179 -6.00 18.18 0.25
CA LEU A 179 -6.97 18.92 -0.55
C LEU A 179 -6.32 19.60 -1.78
N ALA A 180 -5.10 20.10 -1.64
CA ALA A 180 -4.37 20.70 -2.77
C ALA A 180 -4.00 19.65 -3.83
N CYS A 181 -3.70 18.40 -3.43
CA CYS A 181 -3.40 17.30 -4.36
C CYS A 181 -4.62 16.86 -5.18
N SER A 182 -5.86 17.14 -4.72
CA SER A 182 -7.10 16.73 -5.39
C SER A 182 -7.62 17.75 -6.41
N LYS A 183 -6.94 18.87 -6.58
CA LYS A 183 -7.30 19.99 -7.50
C LYS A 183 -6.43 20.01 -8.74
#